data_e1aed57b64f6db9148e310db9ce87952
#
_entry.id   e1aed57b64f6db9148e310db9ce87952
#
_cell.length_a   1.000
_cell.length_b   1.000
_cell.length_c   1.000
_cell.angle_alpha   90.00
_cell.angle_beta   90.00
_cell.angle_gamma   90.00
#
_symmetry.space_group_name_H-M   'P 1'
#
loop_
_entity.id
_entity.type
_entity.pdbx_description
1 polymer ?
#
loop_
_entity_poly.entity_id
_entity_poly.type
_entity_poly.pdbx_seq_one_letter_code
_entity_poly.pdbx_strand_id
1 'polypeptide(L)'
;FGDKKVRALVNYTIEEESYGGNQLSVYVNWIDSIRTKQSVMTQGSEEKDAKAFGNDPIEIVRDWVSVAEDGYVTLRIRTLWGGITKHVINLVSGVNKDNVYEFDLRHNAQGDTNGRMGDALIAFDLNSLWKEHPKELKIKLNWLSFSGKKSAELSLKMHTVTSVYNAETPSFLHRIE
;
A
#
# COMPACT_ATOMS: atom_id res chain seq x y z
N PHE A 1 18.72 3.82 -1.18
CA PHE A 1 17.37 4.35 -1.52
C PHE A 1 17.34 5.88 -1.61
N GLY A 2 18.42 6.59 -1.21
CA GLY A 2 18.46 8.05 -1.18
C GLY A 2 17.37 8.62 -0.28
N ASP A 3 16.85 9.81 -0.62
CA ASP A 3 15.83 10.52 0.15
C ASP A 3 14.37 10.02 -0.11
N LYS A 4 14.22 8.88 -0.76
CA LYS A 4 12.88 8.33 -1.06
C LYS A 4 12.34 7.55 0.13
N LYS A 5 11.11 7.87 0.54
CA LYS A 5 10.35 7.04 1.47
C LYS A 5 10.02 5.70 0.80
N VAL A 6 10.31 4.61 1.48
CA VAL A 6 10.08 3.25 0.99
C VAL A 6 9.27 2.51 2.05
N ARG A 7 8.17 1.86 1.63
CA ARG A 7 7.52 0.87 2.50
C ARG A 7 8.28 -0.45 2.41
N ALA A 8 8.47 -1.06 3.55
CA ALA A 8 9.17 -2.33 3.62
C ALA A 8 8.51 -3.26 4.63
N LEU A 9 8.64 -4.54 4.39
CA LEU A 9 8.41 -5.58 5.37
C LEU A 9 9.74 -5.86 6.06
N VAL A 10 9.77 -5.73 7.38
CA VAL A 10 10.99 -5.88 8.16
C VAL A 10 10.80 -6.98 9.19
N ASN A 11 11.68 -7.96 9.20
CA ASN A 11 11.79 -8.93 10.28
C ASN A 11 12.95 -8.54 11.18
N TYR A 12 12.69 -8.39 12.47
CA TYR A 12 13.70 -7.97 13.43
C TYR A 12 13.55 -8.68 14.77
N THR A 13 14.64 -8.71 15.52
CA THR A 13 14.70 -9.18 16.89
C THR A 13 14.98 -7.99 17.79
N ILE A 14 14.25 -7.85 18.88
CA ILE A 14 14.51 -6.83 19.91
C ILE A 14 15.73 -7.28 20.70
N GLU A 15 16.79 -6.46 20.73
CA GLU A 15 18.03 -6.77 21.45
C GLU A 15 17.97 -6.28 22.89
N GLU A 16 17.50 -5.05 23.12
CA GLU A 16 17.36 -4.45 24.44
C GLU A 16 16.16 -3.52 24.48
N GLU A 17 15.40 -3.59 25.56
CA GLU A 17 14.40 -2.57 25.91
C GLU A 17 15.13 -1.38 26.53
N SER A 18 15.14 -0.22 25.85
CA SER A 18 15.73 0.96 26.48
C SER A 18 14.86 1.44 27.64
N TYR A 19 15.40 1.38 28.82
CA TYR A 19 14.78 1.91 30.03
C TYR A 19 14.60 3.43 29.90
N GLY A 20 13.33 3.85 29.71
CA GLY A 20 12.92 5.26 29.81
C GLY A 20 12.82 6.04 28.49
N GLY A 21 12.82 5.40 27.33
CA GLY A 21 12.61 6.05 26.05
C GLY A 21 11.69 5.29 25.10
N ASN A 22 11.05 6.00 24.16
CA ASN A 22 10.25 5.41 23.09
C ASN A 22 11.10 4.80 21.96
N GLN A 23 12.31 4.34 22.25
CA GLN A 23 13.26 3.80 21.30
C GLN A 23 13.60 2.35 21.68
N LEU A 24 13.60 1.49 20.69
CA LEU A 24 13.99 0.08 20.82
C LEU A 24 15.25 -0.15 20.00
N SER A 25 16.23 -0.84 20.57
CA SER A 25 17.36 -1.39 19.82
C SER A 25 16.92 -2.70 19.18
N VAL A 26 17.07 -2.81 17.86
CA VAL A 26 16.64 -3.98 17.12
C VAL A 26 17.73 -4.47 16.18
N TYR A 27 17.89 -5.77 16.10
CA TYR A 27 18.67 -6.43 15.06
C TYR A 27 17.74 -6.77 13.88
N VAL A 28 18.04 -6.22 12.71
CA VAL A 28 17.27 -6.49 11.49
C VAL A 28 17.75 -7.79 10.87
N ASN A 29 16.88 -8.81 10.89
CA ASN A 29 17.17 -10.12 10.29
C ASN A 29 17.10 -10.05 8.75
N TRP A 30 16.04 -9.42 8.23
CA TRP A 30 15.88 -9.15 6.81
C TRP A 30 14.90 -8.01 6.57
N ILE A 31 15.02 -7.39 5.41
CA ILE A 31 14.15 -6.32 4.93
C ILE A 31 13.80 -6.58 3.47
N ASP A 32 12.52 -6.47 3.15
CA ASP A 32 12.00 -6.58 1.80
C ASP A 32 11.17 -5.35 1.44
N SER A 33 11.48 -4.72 0.32
CA SER A 33 10.78 -3.52 -0.11
C SER A 33 9.45 -3.85 -0.74
N ILE A 34 8.38 -3.17 -0.32
CA ILE A 34 7.04 -3.32 -0.89
C ILE A 34 6.89 -2.32 -2.03
N ARG A 35 6.53 -2.84 -3.23
CA ARG A 35 6.23 -1.97 -4.37
C ARG A 35 5.09 -1.02 -4.03
N THR A 36 5.36 0.28 -4.04
CA THR A 36 4.40 1.32 -3.70
C THR A 36 4.00 2.10 -4.95
N LYS A 37 2.70 2.36 -5.10
CA LYS A 37 2.10 3.12 -6.20
C LYS A 37 1.17 4.20 -5.64
N GLN A 38 0.88 5.21 -6.45
CA GLN A 38 -0.26 6.10 -6.26
C GLN A 38 -1.52 5.45 -6.81
N SER A 39 -2.69 5.87 -6.33
CA SER A 39 -3.94 5.56 -7.02
C SER A 39 -4.01 6.23 -8.39
N VAL A 40 -4.84 5.68 -9.26
CA VAL A 40 -5.15 6.27 -10.57
C VAL A 40 -6.60 6.71 -10.61
N MET A 41 -6.90 7.76 -11.37
CA MET A 41 -8.27 8.25 -11.51
C MET A 41 -9.06 7.37 -12.48
N THR A 42 -10.35 7.15 -12.20
CA THR A 42 -11.29 6.47 -13.10
C THR A 42 -11.35 7.13 -14.48
N GLN A 43 -11.60 6.34 -15.51
CA GLN A 43 -11.87 6.80 -16.87
C GLN A 43 -13.36 7.17 -17.07
N GLY A 44 -14.15 7.18 -15.97
CA GLY A 44 -15.53 7.64 -15.92
C GLY A 44 -16.60 6.56 -16.10
N SER A 45 -16.22 5.31 -16.35
CA SER A 45 -17.15 4.17 -16.33
C SER A 45 -16.40 2.86 -16.08
N GLU A 46 -17.11 1.87 -15.55
CA GLU A 46 -16.54 0.53 -15.28
C GLU A 46 -15.97 -0.11 -16.55
N GLU A 47 -16.61 0.05 -17.70
CA GLU A 47 -16.15 -0.50 -18.98
C GLU A 47 -14.83 0.15 -19.42
N LYS A 48 -14.72 1.47 -19.32
CA LYS A 48 -13.50 2.20 -19.66
C LYS A 48 -12.37 1.86 -18.70
N ASP A 49 -12.65 1.73 -17.40
CA ASP A 49 -11.67 1.34 -16.40
C ASP A 49 -11.20 -0.09 -16.62
N ALA A 50 -12.10 -1.03 -16.96
CA ALA A 50 -11.74 -2.40 -17.31
C ALA A 50 -10.79 -2.44 -18.53
N LYS A 51 -11.06 -1.63 -19.54
CA LYS A 51 -10.21 -1.52 -20.73
C LYS A 51 -8.85 -0.90 -20.42
N ALA A 52 -8.80 0.13 -19.58
CA ALA A 52 -7.57 0.86 -19.26
C ALA A 52 -6.70 0.13 -18.23
N PHE A 53 -7.30 -0.49 -17.22
CA PHE A 53 -6.61 -1.00 -16.04
C PHE A 53 -6.72 -2.52 -15.87
N GLY A 54 -7.52 -3.18 -16.72
CA GLY A 54 -7.78 -4.61 -16.66
C GLY A 54 -8.97 -4.96 -15.76
N ASN A 55 -9.41 -6.21 -15.88
CA ASN A 55 -10.48 -6.79 -15.08
C ASN A 55 -10.25 -8.29 -14.86
N ASP A 56 -8.99 -8.71 -14.77
CA ASP A 56 -8.65 -10.09 -14.45
C ASP A 56 -8.86 -10.37 -12.96
N PRO A 57 -9.22 -11.61 -12.59
CA PRO A 57 -9.47 -11.95 -11.19
C PRO A 57 -8.22 -11.84 -10.31
N ILE A 58 -8.44 -11.36 -9.09
CA ILE A 58 -7.42 -11.24 -8.06
C ILE A 58 -8.04 -11.50 -6.69
N GLU A 59 -7.34 -12.18 -5.79
CA GLU A 59 -7.74 -12.31 -4.40
C GLU A 59 -6.94 -11.38 -3.50
N ILE A 60 -7.60 -10.85 -2.47
CA ILE A 60 -6.95 -10.18 -1.37
C ILE A 60 -6.85 -11.19 -0.23
N VAL A 61 -5.63 -11.53 0.16
CA VAL A 61 -5.36 -12.40 1.30
C VAL A 61 -5.48 -11.58 2.57
N ARG A 62 -6.47 -11.94 3.39
CA ARG A 62 -6.71 -11.26 4.68
C ARG A 62 -5.82 -11.88 5.74
N ASP A 63 -4.68 -11.27 5.97
CA ASP A 63 -3.75 -11.61 7.02
C ASP A 63 -3.15 -10.34 7.64
N TRP A 64 -2.18 -10.51 8.54
CA TRP A 64 -1.54 -9.41 9.24
C TRP A 64 -0.74 -8.44 8.34
N VAL A 65 -0.46 -8.82 7.08
CA VAL A 65 0.25 -7.98 6.11
C VAL A 65 -0.72 -7.07 5.35
N SER A 66 -1.99 -7.46 5.21
CA SER A 66 -3.01 -6.63 4.55
C SER A 66 -3.53 -5.60 5.54
N VAL A 67 -2.94 -4.41 5.52
CA VAL A 67 -3.18 -3.33 6.48
C VAL A 67 -3.46 -1.99 5.81
N ALA A 68 -4.25 -1.16 6.50
CA ALA A 68 -4.55 0.21 6.08
C ALA A 68 -4.09 1.17 7.19
N GLU A 69 -2.90 1.73 7.05
CA GLU A 69 -2.25 2.55 8.07
C GLU A 69 -1.31 3.58 7.45
N ASP A 70 -1.09 4.66 8.19
CA ASP A 70 -0.15 5.73 7.82
C ASP A 70 -0.43 6.35 6.44
N GLY A 71 -1.73 6.34 6.03
CA GLY A 71 -2.18 6.79 4.71
C GLY A 71 -1.89 5.81 3.58
N TYR A 72 -1.45 4.59 3.88
CA TYR A 72 -1.19 3.55 2.90
C TYR A 72 -2.17 2.39 3.04
N VAL A 73 -2.57 1.84 1.89
CA VAL A 73 -3.24 0.54 1.83
C VAL A 73 -2.23 -0.46 1.30
N THR A 74 -1.79 -1.36 2.16
CA THR A 74 -0.88 -2.45 1.82
C THR A 74 -1.70 -3.73 1.71
N LEU A 75 -1.59 -4.41 0.57
CA LEU A 75 -2.35 -5.62 0.27
C LEU A 75 -1.41 -6.78 -0.05
N ARG A 76 -1.70 -7.93 0.53
CA ARG A 76 -1.23 -9.21 0.01
C ARG A 76 -2.25 -9.70 -0.99
N ILE A 77 -1.84 -9.74 -2.24
CA ILE A 77 -2.66 -10.17 -3.36
C ILE A 77 -2.27 -11.57 -3.81
N ARG A 78 -3.23 -12.30 -4.36
CA ARG A 78 -3.03 -13.64 -4.91
C ARG A 78 -3.72 -13.76 -6.25
N THR A 79 -3.01 -14.25 -7.26
CA THR A 79 -3.56 -14.51 -8.59
C THR A 79 -2.83 -15.66 -9.27
N LEU A 80 -3.36 -16.11 -10.41
CA LEU A 80 -2.66 -17.04 -11.29
C LEU A 80 -1.51 -16.29 -11.98
N TRP A 81 -0.36 -16.93 -12.05
CA TRP A 81 0.83 -16.34 -12.65
C TRP A 81 1.65 -17.44 -13.36
N GLY A 82 1.82 -17.30 -14.67
CA GLY A 82 2.60 -18.19 -15.52
C GLY A 82 4.05 -17.73 -15.72
N GLY A 83 4.37 -16.49 -15.33
CA GLY A 83 5.71 -15.92 -15.47
C GLY A 83 6.02 -15.40 -16.88
N ILE A 84 5.00 -15.26 -17.74
CA ILE A 84 5.17 -14.83 -19.13
C ILE A 84 5.25 -13.30 -19.22
N THR A 85 4.38 -12.60 -18.48
CA THR A 85 4.29 -11.14 -18.50
C THR A 85 4.23 -10.54 -17.10
N LYS A 86 4.45 -9.22 -17.00
CA LYS A 86 4.28 -8.50 -15.75
C LYS A 86 2.81 -8.19 -15.52
N HIS A 87 2.26 -8.64 -14.42
CA HIS A 87 0.93 -8.23 -13.99
C HIS A 87 0.92 -6.77 -13.54
N VAL A 88 -0.13 -6.05 -13.89
CA VAL A 88 -0.32 -4.65 -13.51
C VAL A 88 -1.50 -4.55 -12.55
N ILE A 89 -1.26 -4.02 -11.37
CA ILE A 89 -2.28 -3.80 -10.36
C ILE A 89 -2.45 -2.30 -10.17
N ASN A 90 -3.68 -1.82 -10.20
CA ASN A 90 -4.02 -0.42 -9.96
C ASN A 90 -5.12 -0.30 -8.92
N LEU A 91 -5.02 0.73 -8.09
CA LEU A 91 -6.11 1.18 -7.23
C LEU A 91 -6.76 2.38 -7.90
N VAL A 92 -8.01 2.24 -8.31
CA VAL A 92 -8.74 3.26 -9.07
C VAL A 92 -9.60 4.07 -8.11
N SER A 93 -9.40 5.38 -8.09
CA SER A 93 -10.16 6.35 -7.31
C SER A 93 -11.22 7.06 -8.14
N GLY A 94 -12.20 7.69 -7.49
CA GLY A 94 -13.28 8.43 -8.16
C GLY A 94 -14.30 7.53 -8.85
N VAL A 95 -14.36 6.26 -8.50
CA VAL A 95 -15.31 5.28 -9.05
C VAL A 95 -16.76 5.53 -8.60
N ASN A 96 -16.92 6.19 -7.47
CA ASN A 96 -18.20 6.58 -6.92
C ASN A 96 -18.22 8.10 -6.63
N LYS A 97 -19.12 8.84 -7.28
CA LYS A 97 -19.21 10.29 -7.11
C LYS A 97 -19.78 10.70 -5.74
N ASP A 98 -20.57 9.82 -5.13
CA ASP A 98 -21.20 10.08 -3.83
C ASP A 98 -20.32 9.62 -2.66
N ASN A 99 -19.28 8.82 -2.94
CA ASN A 99 -18.34 8.32 -1.94
C ASN A 99 -16.90 8.39 -2.45
N VAL A 100 -16.20 9.45 -2.12
CA VAL A 100 -14.80 9.68 -2.51
C VAL A 100 -13.81 8.70 -1.85
N TYR A 101 -14.26 7.92 -0.88
CA TYR A 101 -13.48 6.91 -0.18
C TYR A 101 -13.70 5.49 -0.74
N GLU A 102 -14.37 5.37 -1.88
CA GLU A 102 -14.57 4.11 -2.58
C GLU A 102 -13.56 3.94 -3.70
N PHE A 103 -12.97 2.74 -3.77
CA PHE A 103 -11.91 2.39 -4.71
C PHE A 103 -12.19 1.05 -5.35
N ASP A 104 -11.73 0.89 -6.61
CA ASP A 104 -11.67 -0.39 -7.29
C ASP A 104 -10.21 -0.86 -7.39
N LEU A 105 -9.93 -2.06 -6.91
CA LEU A 105 -8.66 -2.74 -7.21
C LEU A 105 -8.80 -3.43 -8.56
N ARG A 106 -8.02 -3.00 -9.53
CA ARG A 106 -8.00 -3.50 -10.90
C ARG A 106 -6.72 -4.28 -11.17
N HIS A 107 -6.88 -5.39 -11.84
CA HIS A 107 -5.80 -6.28 -12.22
C HIS A 107 -5.80 -6.51 -13.73
N ASN A 108 -4.64 -6.35 -14.34
CA ASN A 108 -4.38 -6.70 -15.74
C ASN A 108 -3.24 -7.72 -15.77
N ALA A 109 -3.58 -8.96 -16.03
CA ALA A 109 -2.63 -10.06 -16.17
C ALA A 109 -1.88 -10.04 -17.51
N GLN A 110 -2.28 -9.16 -18.45
CA GLN A 110 -1.70 -9.06 -19.81
C GLN A 110 -1.68 -10.41 -20.56
N GLY A 111 -2.75 -11.21 -20.37
CA GLY A 111 -2.88 -12.54 -20.97
C GLY A 111 -2.21 -13.68 -20.21
N ASP A 112 -1.47 -13.40 -19.13
CA ASP A 112 -0.86 -14.41 -18.27
C ASP A 112 -1.84 -14.90 -17.21
N THR A 113 -2.92 -15.56 -17.67
CA THR A 113 -4.02 -16.02 -16.82
C THR A 113 -3.93 -17.50 -16.44
N ASN A 114 -2.91 -18.18 -16.92
CA ASN A 114 -2.67 -19.60 -16.67
C ASN A 114 -1.36 -19.79 -15.92
N GLY A 115 -1.36 -20.66 -14.92
CA GLY A 115 -0.15 -20.90 -14.15
C GLY A 115 -0.44 -21.35 -12.74
N ARG A 116 0.47 -21.04 -11.83
CA ARG A 116 0.32 -21.33 -10.41
C ARG A 116 -0.22 -20.12 -9.66
N MET A 117 -0.94 -20.38 -8.58
CA MET A 117 -1.27 -19.32 -7.63
C MET A 117 0.02 -18.76 -7.03
N GLY A 118 0.21 -17.45 -7.16
CA GLY A 118 1.33 -16.72 -6.61
C GLY A 118 0.83 -15.54 -5.78
N ASP A 119 1.58 -15.22 -4.73
CA ASP A 119 1.30 -14.10 -3.85
C ASP A 119 2.30 -12.96 -4.12
N ALA A 120 1.83 -11.74 -3.98
CA ALA A 120 2.68 -10.56 -4.02
C ALA A 120 2.19 -9.50 -3.01
N LEU A 121 3.09 -8.61 -2.61
CA LEU A 121 2.77 -7.43 -1.80
C LEU A 121 2.76 -6.18 -2.67
N ILE A 122 1.75 -5.36 -2.47
CA ILE A 122 1.65 -4.05 -3.10
C ILE A 122 1.09 -3.04 -2.10
N ALA A 123 1.61 -1.82 -2.11
CA ALA A 123 1.08 -0.73 -1.32
C ALA A 123 0.61 0.41 -2.22
N PHE A 124 -0.44 1.09 -1.79
CA PHE A 124 -0.95 2.30 -2.43
C PHE A 124 -0.87 3.45 -1.45
N ASP A 125 -0.19 4.52 -1.86
CA ASP A 125 -0.09 5.76 -1.09
C ASP A 125 -1.31 6.64 -1.38
N LEU A 126 -2.12 6.88 -0.37
CA LEU A 126 -3.33 7.70 -0.43
C LEU A 126 -3.17 9.06 0.25
N ASN A 127 -1.99 9.36 0.82
CA ASN A 127 -1.75 10.59 1.56
C ASN A 127 -1.99 11.87 0.74
N SER A 128 -1.77 11.80 -0.57
CA SER A 128 -1.94 12.95 -1.47
C SER A 128 -3.35 13.12 -2.03
N LEU A 129 -4.27 12.19 -1.79
CA LEU A 129 -5.62 12.23 -2.38
C LEU A 129 -6.49 13.34 -1.79
N TRP A 130 -6.28 13.66 -0.51
CA TRP A 130 -7.11 14.64 0.18
C TRP A 130 -6.22 15.66 0.88
N LYS A 131 -6.52 16.95 0.67
CA LYS A 131 -5.82 18.02 1.35
C LYS A 131 -6.13 18.08 2.84
N GLU A 132 -7.39 17.79 3.18
CA GLU A 132 -7.90 17.70 4.53
C GLU A 132 -8.57 16.35 4.71
N HIS A 133 -8.27 15.68 5.78
CA HIS A 133 -8.81 14.38 6.11
C HIS A 133 -8.86 14.16 7.62
N PRO A 134 -9.81 13.39 8.14
CA PRO A 134 -9.79 12.95 9.53
C PRO A 134 -8.60 12.01 9.78
N LYS A 135 -8.25 11.82 11.05
CA LYS A 135 -7.15 10.91 11.45
C LYS A 135 -7.40 9.46 11.04
N GLU A 136 -8.66 9.09 10.91
CA GLU A 136 -9.09 7.76 10.51
C GLU A 136 -10.26 7.88 9.53
N LEU A 137 -10.18 7.12 8.45
CA LEU A 137 -11.17 7.05 7.38
C LEU A 137 -11.68 5.62 7.25
N LYS A 138 -12.94 5.47 6.88
CA LYS A 138 -13.44 4.21 6.35
C LYS A 138 -13.37 4.26 4.83
N ILE A 139 -12.56 3.40 4.25
CA ILE A 139 -12.48 3.22 2.82
C ILE A 139 -13.19 1.94 2.41
N LYS A 140 -13.85 1.97 1.26
CA LYS A 140 -14.47 0.80 0.65
C LYS A 140 -13.62 0.37 -0.54
N LEU A 141 -13.23 -0.89 -0.57
CA LEU A 141 -12.42 -1.49 -1.61
C LEU A 141 -13.23 -2.56 -2.34
N ASN A 142 -13.38 -2.42 -3.64
CA ASN A 142 -14.04 -3.39 -4.51
C ASN A 142 -13.01 -4.09 -5.40
N TRP A 143 -13.24 -5.35 -5.74
CA TRP A 143 -12.39 -6.09 -6.69
C TRP A 143 -13.14 -7.24 -7.34
N LEU A 144 -12.63 -7.69 -8.48
CA LEU A 144 -13.08 -8.93 -9.09
C LEU A 144 -12.23 -10.09 -8.56
N SER A 145 -12.86 -10.98 -7.82
CA SER A 145 -12.28 -12.24 -7.33
C SER A 145 -12.57 -13.38 -8.32
N PHE A 146 -11.90 -14.51 -8.17
CA PHE A 146 -12.23 -15.74 -8.93
C PHE A 146 -13.65 -16.25 -8.65
N SER A 147 -14.27 -15.86 -7.53
CA SER A 147 -15.65 -16.19 -7.18
C SER A 147 -16.66 -15.07 -7.49
N GLY A 148 -16.24 -14.03 -8.21
CA GLY A 148 -17.10 -12.89 -8.58
C GLY A 148 -16.69 -11.59 -7.87
N LYS A 149 -17.51 -10.56 -8.03
CA LYS A 149 -17.24 -9.23 -7.42
C LYS A 149 -17.32 -9.33 -5.90
N LYS A 150 -16.33 -8.73 -5.24
CA LYS A 150 -16.22 -8.62 -3.78
C LYS A 150 -16.01 -7.17 -3.37
N SER A 151 -16.34 -6.88 -2.13
CA SER A 151 -16.00 -5.61 -1.48
C SER A 151 -15.62 -5.82 -0.01
N ALA A 152 -14.85 -4.89 0.52
CA ALA A 152 -14.52 -4.82 1.94
C ALA A 152 -14.39 -3.37 2.39
N GLU A 153 -14.73 -3.12 3.64
CA GLU A 153 -14.41 -1.86 4.30
C GLU A 153 -13.14 -2.03 5.13
N LEU A 154 -12.28 -1.02 5.05
CA LEU A 154 -11.02 -0.94 5.79
C LEU A 154 -11.00 0.38 6.55
N SER A 155 -10.52 0.33 7.80
CA SER A 155 -10.23 1.54 8.57
C SER A 155 -8.81 1.98 8.24
N LEU A 156 -8.67 3.09 7.54
CA LEU A 156 -7.39 3.68 7.16
C LEU A 156 -7.00 4.74 8.16
N LYS A 157 -5.93 4.51 8.90
CA LYS A 157 -5.28 5.54 9.72
C LYS A 157 -4.40 6.40 8.83
N MET A 158 -4.66 7.71 8.85
CA MET A 158 -3.91 8.66 8.06
C MET A 158 -2.64 9.08 8.78
N HIS A 159 -1.61 9.44 8.00
CA HIS A 159 -0.40 10.01 8.55
C HIS A 159 -0.71 11.35 9.23
N THR A 160 -0.58 11.41 10.53
CA THR A 160 -0.64 12.69 11.26
C THR A 160 0.76 13.28 11.23
N VAL A 161 0.93 14.35 10.44
CA VAL A 161 2.12 15.19 10.57
C VAL A 161 2.03 15.89 11.93
N THR A 162 2.49 15.22 12.97
CA THR A 162 2.81 15.91 14.21
C THR A 162 4.04 16.73 13.86
N SER A 163 3.87 18.04 13.76
CA SER A 163 4.97 19.00 13.62
C SER A 163 5.80 18.97 14.89
N VAL A 164 6.65 17.98 15.03
CA VAL A 164 7.75 17.97 16.00
C VAL A 164 9.00 18.34 15.20
N TYR A 165 9.03 19.55 14.66
CA TYR A 165 10.28 20.21 14.35
C TYR A 165 10.69 21.02 15.57
N ASN A 166 11.19 20.35 16.58
CA ASN A 166 12.21 20.83 17.52
C ASN A 166 13.22 19.71 17.70
N ALA A 167 13.82 19.29 16.61
CA ALA A 167 15.08 18.57 16.67
C ALA A 167 16.16 19.60 16.39
N GLU A 168 16.79 20.08 17.44
CA GLU A 168 18.12 20.66 17.35
C GLU A 168 18.98 19.73 16.51
N THR A 169 19.42 20.23 15.38
CA THR A 169 20.36 19.53 14.51
C THR A 169 21.64 19.31 15.31
N PRO A 170 22.09 18.06 15.57
CA PRO A 170 23.41 17.88 16.14
C PRO A 170 24.40 18.37 15.11
N SER A 171 25.08 19.47 15.38
CA SER A 171 26.16 19.95 14.55
C SER A 171 27.39 19.01 14.74
N PHE A 172 27.52 18.06 13.86
CA PHE A 172 28.79 17.34 13.70
C PHE A 172 29.77 18.19 12.90
N LEU A 173 30.23 19.27 13.47
CA LEU A 173 31.46 19.93 13.04
C LEU A 173 32.61 19.30 13.83
N HIS A 174 33.22 18.25 13.33
CA HIS A 174 34.55 17.88 13.74
C HIS A 174 35.55 18.82 13.08
N ARG A 175 36.17 19.66 13.89
CA ARG A 175 37.44 20.31 13.53
C ARG A 175 38.47 19.21 13.28
N ILE A 176 39.05 19.24 12.10
CA ILE A 176 40.34 18.60 11.80
C ILE A 176 41.36 19.73 11.95
N GLU A 177 42.26 19.63 12.94
CA GLU A 177 43.54 20.31 12.97
C GLU A 177 44.57 19.45 12.25
#